data_9eee9d46a91cefc3301d81793c0f4863
#
_entry.id   9eee9d46a91cefc3301d81793c0f4863
#
_cell.length_a   1.000
_cell.length_b   1.000
_cell.length_c   1.000
_cell.angle_alpha   90.00
_cell.angle_beta   90.00
_cell.angle_gamma   90.00
#
_symmetry.space_group_name_H-M   'P 1'
#
loop_
_entity.id
_entity.type
_entity.pdbx_description
1 polymer ?
#
loop_
_entity_poly.entity_id
_entity_poly.type
_entity_poly.pdbx_seq_one_letter_code
_entity_poly.pdbx_strand_id
1 'polypeptide(L)'
;CEETFDLTSDRRARMHGYCFEVKADPELGLQKAIPLKALGRFCHEAVAYDPEDDSLYLTEDRGDGLLYRFVPERERDFSSGRLYALAIRSIKSADLRNNQSKKGRHIAEGQRLSIHWIEIDDPSAPKDDLRVRGFKKGAARFARGEGIFYDKGSLFLCCTDGGPSRRGQVFRIIPEGTKDAGPQIELFLESGESDLLTSGDNLCVAPNGDLIICEDLIDPFKRKQFQHLRGVTPDGKIFTLARNPDGANKYEFCGSTFSPDGSILFVNIQTLDHTFAIKGPWRS
;
A
#
# COMPACT_ATOMS: atom_id res chain seq x y z
N CYS A 1 -9.24 -7.70 0.82
CA CYS A 1 -9.55 -6.26 0.82
C CYS A 1 -10.65 -5.94 -0.18
N GLU A 2 -11.61 -5.07 0.18
CA GLU A 2 -12.58 -4.50 -0.76
C GLU A 2 -12.17 -3.08 -1.11
N GLU A 3 -11.63 -2.89 -2.32
CA GLU A 3 -11.23 -1.60 -2.87
C GLU A 3 -12.45 -0.85 -3.43
N THR A 4 -13.51 -0.82 -2.66
CA THR A 4 -14.74 -0.11 -3.03
C THR A 4 -15.45 0.40 -1.79
N PHE A 5 -16.13 1.51 -1.94
CA PHE A 5 -16.97 2.09 -0.90
C PHE A 5 -18.27 2.59 -1.53
N ASP A 6 -19.16 1.67 -1.82
CA ASP A 6 -20.46 2.03 -2.40
C ASP A 6 -21.46 2.47 -1.33
N LEU A 7 -21.93 3.71 -1.47
CA LEU A 7 -23.15 4.20 -0.85
C LEU A 7 -24.33 3.94 -1.78
N THR A 8 -24.62 2.67 -2.10
CA THR A 8 -25.73 2.41 -2.99
C THR A 8 -27.06 2.75 -2.30
N SER A 9 -27.96 3.41 -3.03
CA SER A 9 -29.34 3.63 -2.61
C SER A 9 -30.16 2.33 -2.67
N ASP A 10 -29.61 1.25 -3.21
CA ASP A 10 -30.24 -0.06 -3.23
C ASP A 10 -30.17 -0.70 -1.84
N ARG A 11 -31.30 -0.79 -1.17
CA ARG A 11 -31.44 -1.43 0.14
C ARG A 11 -31.11 -2.94 0.12
N ARG A 12 -30.92 -3.56 -1.03
CA ARG A 12 -30.52 -4.96 -1.21
C ARG A 12 -29.00 -5.09 -1.36
N ALA A 13 -28.29 -4.02 -1.70
CA ALA A 13 -26.86 -4.03 -1.81
C ALA A 13 -26.22 -4.14 -0.42
N ARG A 14 -25.22 -4.98 -0.31
CA ARG A 14 -24.41 -5.08 0.89
C ARG A 14 -23.48 -3.87 0.97
N MET A 15 -23.21 -3.41 2.19
CA MET A 15 -22.20 -2.38 2.39
C MET A 15 -20.81 -2.98 2.14
N HIS A 16 -20.02 -2.33 1.31
CA HIS A 16 -18.63 -2.66 0.98
C HIS A 16 -17.63 -1.76 1.72
N GLY A 17 -16.34 -2.05 1.54
CA GLY A 17 -15.23 -1.31 2.13
C GLY A 17 -14.68 -1.99 3.38
N TYR A 18 -14.60 -3.32 3.37
CA TYR A 18 -14.10 -4.14 4.47
C TYR A 18 -12.95 -5.06 4.04
N CYS A 19 -12.20 -5.53 5.01
CA CYS A 19 -11.33 -6.69 4.86
C CYS A 19 -12.02 -7.95 5.34
N PHE A 20 -11.58 -9.10 4.81
CA PHE A 20 -12.06 -10.42 5.17
C PHE A 20 -10.87 -11.35 5.40
N GLU A 21 -10.95 -12.17 6.44
CA GLU A 21 -10.01 -13.26 6.63
C GLU A 21 -10.54 -14.51 5.91
N VAL A 22 -9.69 -15.10 5.07
CA VAL A 22 -9.97 -16.35 4.37
C VAL A 22 -8.82 -17.31 4.67
N LYS A 23 -9.13 -18.45 5.30
CA LYS A 23 -8.13 -19.46 5.60
C LYS A 23 -7.63 -20.12 4.31
N ALA A 24 -6.33 -20.17 4.12
CA ALA A 24 -5.67 -20.83 2.99
C ALA A 24 -5.59 -22.35 3.23
N ASP A 25 -6.76 -23.01 3.33
CA ASP A 25 -6.89 -24.44 3.55
C ASP A 25 -7.81 -25.03 2.46
N PRO A 26 -7.28 -25.85 1.54
CA PRO A 26 -8.05 -26.40 0.43
C PRO A 26 -9.21 -27.32 0.87
N GLU A 27 -9.13 -27.89 2.07
CA GLU A 27 -10.15 -28.81 2.58
C GLU A 27 -11.42 -28.07 3.07
N LEU A 28 -11.31 -26.77 3.35
CA LEU A 28 -12.44 -25.96 3.83
C LEU A 28 -13.43 -25.54 2.73
N GLY A 29 -13.06 -25.67 1.46
CA GLY A 29 -13.88 -25.22 0.33
C GLY A 29 -14.33 -23.77 0.41
N LEU A 30 -15.53 -23.47 -0.06
CA LEU A 30 -16.09 -22.12 -0.04
C LEU A 30 -16.43 -21.67 1.39
N GLN A 31 -15.74 -20.65 1.87
CA GLN A 31 -15.93 -20.09 3.20
C GLN A 31 -16.94 -18.95 3.21
N LYS A 32 -17.61 -18.77 4.34
CA LYS A 32 -18.50 -17.63 4.55
C LYS A 32 -17.69 -16.34 4.67
N ALA A 33 -17.95 -15.34 3.82
CA ALA A 33 -17.35 -14.02 3.93
C ALA A 33 -17.88 -13.29 5.18
N ILE A 34 -17.00 -13.09 6.18
CA ILE A 34 -17.30 -12.36 7.42
C ILE A 34 -16.43 -11.11 7.45
N PRO A 35 -17.03 -9.90 7.37
CA PRO A 35 -16.23 -8.67 7.34
C PRO A 35 -15.58 -8.41 8.71
N LEU A 36 -14.31 -8.06 8.70
CA LEU A 36 -13.52 -7.64 9.86
C LEU A 36 -13.77 -6.14 10.12
N LYS A 37 -14.90 -5.82 10.70
CA LYS A 37 -15.39 -4.44 10.86
C LYS A 37 -14.49 -3.54 11.73
N ALA A 38 -13.74 -4.14 12.66
CA ALA A 38 -12.83 -3.42 13.53
C ALA A 38 -11.64 -2.80 12.76
N LEU A 39 -11.29 -3.33 11.58
CA LEU A 39 -10.26 -2.80 10.72
C LEU A 39 -10.65 -1.49 10.03
N GLY A 40 -11.89 -1.05 10.22
CA GLY A 40 -12.43 0.16 9.59
C GLY A 40 -13.19 -0.14 8.29
N ARG A 41 -13.94 0.87 7.85
CA ARG A 41 -14.67 0.84 6.59
C ARG A 41 -14.19 1.99 5.70
N PHE A 42 -13.47 1.68 4.64
CA PHE A 42 -12.94 2.61 3.65
C PHE A 42 -12.61 1.86 2.35
N CYS A 43 -12.08 2.53 1.34
CA CYS A 43 -11.58 1.90 0.11
C CYS A 43 -10.26 1.21 0.43
N HIS A 44 -10.33 -0.05 0.89
CA HIS A 44 -9.16 -0.85 1.22
C HIS A 44 -8.46 -1.32 -0.03
N GLU A 45 -7.16 -1.02 -0.15
CA GLU A 45 -6.33 -1.56 -1.23
C GLU A 45 -5.54 -2.78 -0.75
N ALA A 46 -4.64 -2.59 0.18
CA ALA A 46 -3.76 -3.65 0.64
C ALA A 46 -3.66 -3.74 2.17
N VAL A 47 -3.21 -4.90 2.63
CA VAL A 47 -2.93 -5.18 4.03
C VAL A 47 -1.58 -5.86 4.17
N ALA A 48 -0.75 -5.40 5.12
CA ALA A 48 0.48 -6.07 5.55
C ALA A 48 0.36 -6.45 7.02
N TYR A 49 0.83 -7.67 7.35
CA TYR A 49 0.91 -8.18 8.71
C TYR A 49 2.32 -8.03 9.25
N ASP A 50 2.45 -7.45 10.41
CA ASP A 50 3.70 -7.38 11.17
C ASP A 50 3.70 -8.45 12.25
N PRO A 51 4.55 -9.48 12.13
CA PRO A 51 4.59 -10.57 13.09
C PRO A 51 5.30 -10.21 14.39
N GLU A 52 5.99 -9.06 14.48
CA GLU A 52 6.73 -8.65 15.68
C GLU A 52 5.81 -8.05 16.74
N ASP A 53 4.73 -7.38 16.31
CA ASP A 53 3.77 -6.73 17.19
C ASP A 53 2.31 -7.12 16.93
N ASP A 54 2.08 -8.10 16.05
CA ASP A 54 0.77 -8.64 15.68
C ASP A 54 -0.17 -7.60 15.05
N SER A 55 0.38 -6.50 14.51
CA SER A 55 -0.42 -5.44 13.89
C SER A 55 -0.71 -5.69 12.41
N LEU A 56 -1.84 -5.16 11.92
CA LEU A 56 -2.13 -5.04 10.50
C LEU A 56 -1.96 -3.58 10.06
N TYR A 57 -1.30 -3.38 8.92
CA TYR A 57 -1.17 -2.08 8.27
C TYR A 57 -2.01 -2.07 7.01
N LEU A 58 -2.83 -1.03 6.84
CA LEU A 58 -3.90 -0.97 5.86
C LEU A 58 -3.76 0.30 5.03
N THR A 59 -3.83 0.18 3.72
CA THR A 59 -3.78 1.31 2.80
C THR A 59 -5.16 1.69 2.31
N GLU A 60 -5.33 2.97 1.98
CA GLU A 60 -6.57 3.55 1.47
C GLU A 60 -6.33 4.17 0.11
N ASP A 61 -6.92 3.61 -0.95
CA ASP A 61 -6.86 4.19 -2.29
C ASP A 61 -7.81 5.37 -2.41
N ARG A 62 -7.33 6.51 -1.95
CA ARG A 62 -7.94 7.82 -2.14
C ARG A 62 -6.84 8.87 -2.34
N GLY A 63 -7.11 9.87 -3.18
CA GLY A 63 -6.16 10.98 -3.44
C GLY A 63 -5.80 11.80 -2.19
N ASP A 64 -6.45 11.54 -1.06
CA ASP A 64 -6.20 12.11 0.26
C ASP A 64 -6.28 11.04 1.35
N GLY A 65 -5.95 9.79 1.01
CA GLY A 65 -5.98 8.61 1.86
C GLY A 65 -5.03 8.70 3.05
N LEU A 66 -5.23 7.83 4.04
CA LEU A 66 -4.36 7.67 5.20
C LEU A 66 -3.68 6.30 5.15
N LEU A 67 -2.66 6.14 5.99
CA LEU A 67 -2.12 4.83 6.36
C LEU A 67 -2.63 4.48 7.75
N TYR A 68 -3.27 3.33 7.87
CA TYR A 68 -3.83 2.85 9.12
C TYR A 68 -3.00 1.71 9.72
N ARG A 69 -3.02 1.59 11.04
CA ARG A 69 -2.51 0.48 11.83
C ARG A 69 -3.65 -0.06 12.69
N PHE A 70 -3.92 -1.33 12.58
CA PHE A 70 -4.85 -2.03 13.46
C PHE A 70 -4.07 -2.87 14.46
N VAL A 71 -4.36 -2.71 15.74
CA VAL A 71 -3.79 -3.47 16.83
C VAL A 71 -4.88 -4.36 17.43
N PRO A 72 -4.79 -5.69 17.31
CA PRO A 72 -5.78 -6.59 17.82
C PRO A 72 -5.79 -6.60 19.37
N GLU A 73 -6.95 -6.90 19.95
CA GLU A 73 -7.09 -7.09 21.42
C GLU A 73 -6.45 -8.40 21.89
N ARG A 74 -6.41 -9.40 21.03
CA ARG A 74 -5.84 -10.72 21.28
C ARG A 74 -4.99 -11.11 20.09
N GLU A 75 -3.88 -11.74 20.37
CA GLU A 75 -2.97 -12.23 19.33
C GLU A 75 -3.72 -13.01 18.25
N ARG A 76 -3.53 -12.62 17.00
CA ARG A 76 -4.14 -13.21 15.78
C ARG A 76 -5.67 -13.24 15.73
N ASP A 77 -6.34 -12.40 16.53
CA ASP A 77 -7.78 -12.22 16.48
C ASP A 77 -8.10 -10.82 15.91
N PHE A 78 -8.27 -10.73 14.60
CA PHE A 78 -8.55 -9.47 13.92
C PHE A 78 -10.03 -9.06 13.96
N SER A 79 -10.87 -9.80 14.67
CA SER A 79 -12.30 -9.47 14.84
C SER A 79 -12.53 -8.30 15.81
N SER A 80 -11.59 -8.05 16.74
CA SER A 80 -11.65 -6.95 17.71
C SER A 80 -10.28 -6.33 17.94
N GLY A 81 -10.25 -5.00 18.09
CA GLY A 81 -9.01 -4.25 18.28
C GLY A 81 -9.22 -2.75 18.13
N ARG A 82 -8.12 -2.03 17.97
CA ARG A 82 -8.11 -0.58 17.82
C ARG A 82 -7.46 -0.16 16.50
N LEU A 83 -8.10 0.78 15.83
CA LEU A 83 -7.63 1.37 14.59
C LEU A 83 -6.94 2.70 14.86
N TYR A 84 -5.76 2.88 14.27
CA TYR A 84 -4.96 4.09 14.35
C TYR A 84 -4.62 4.59 12.97
N ALA A 85 -4.30 5.90 12.84
CA ALA A 85 -3.74 6.49 11.63
C ALA A 85 -2.36 7.06 11.90
N LEU A 86 -1.46 6.97 10.92
CA LEU A 86 -0.10 7.53 11.00
C LEU A 86 -0.14 9.04 11.06
N ALA A 87 0.64 9.63 11.96
CA ALA A 87 0.83 11.07 12.09
C ALA A 87 2.32 11.43 12.24
N ILE A 88 2.72 12.61 11.76
CA ILE A 88 4.07 13.12 11.91
C ILE A 88 4.18 13.91 13.22
N ARG A 89 5.18 13.60 14.05
CA ARG A 89 5.33 14.27 15.38
C ARG A 89 5.50 15.77 15.29
N SER A 90 6.24 16.25 14.29
CA SER A 90 6.58 17.67 14.14
C SER A 90 5.56 18.48 13.32
N ILE A 91 4.63 17.81 12.63
CA ILE A 91 3.72 18.46 11.68
C ILE A 91 2.32 17.88 11.85
N LYS A 92 1.42 18.66 12.46
CA LYS A 92 0.02 18.26 12.56
C LYS A 92 -0.63 18.26 11.17
N SER A 93 -1.38 17.21 10.85
CA SER A 93 -2.07 17.06 9.57
C SER A 93 -1.12 17.23 8.37
N ALA A 94 0.01 16.51 8.42
CA ALA A 94 1.02 16.57 7.38
C ALA A 94 0.47 16.09 6.02
N ASP A 95 0.86 16.79 4.96
CA ASP A 95 0.52 16.41 3.58
C ASP A 95 1.77 15.84 2.91
N LEU A 96 1.92 14.52 2.92
CA LEU A 96 3.12 13.83 2.40
C LEU A 96 3.04 13.56 0.89
N ARG A 97 1.96 13.96 0.24
CA ARG A 97 1.70 13.66 -1.17
C ARG A 97 2.68 14.32 -2.13
N ASN A 98 3.24 15.49 -1.78
CA ASN A 98 4.11 16.30 -2.64
C ASN A 98 3.50 16.67 -4.01
N ASN A 99 2.26 16.28 -4.31
CA ASN A 99 1.58 16.50 -5.59
C ASN A 99 0.77 17.82 -5.65
N GLN A 100 0.90 18.66 -4.64
CA GLN A 100 0.23 19.97 -4.54
C GLN A 100 1.23 21.09 -4.87
N SER A 101 1.40 21.41 -6.14
CA SER A 101 2.42 22.34 -6.65
C SER A 101 2.49 23.71 -5.95
N LYS A 102 1.36 24.21 -5.41
CA LYS A 102 1.29 25.50 -4.71
C LYS A 102 1.76 25.46 -3.26
N LYS A 103 1.90 24.27 -2.65
CA LYS A 103 2.25 24.12 -1.22
C LYS A 103 3.71 23.69 -1.00
N GLY A 104 4.44 23.41 -2.05
CA GLY A 104 5.80 22.90 -1.96
C GLY A 104 5.88 21.45 -1.51
N ARG A 105 7.11 20.95 -1.35
CA ARG A 105 7.41 19.63 -0.79
C ARG A 105 7.30 19.67 0.73
N HIS A 106 6.61 18.68 1.30
CA HIS A 106 6.54 18.49 2.76
C HIS A 106 7.53 17.44 3.26
N ILE A 107 8.05 16.59 2.38
CA ILE A 107 9.09 15.61 2.67
C ILE A 107 9.98 15.45 1.42
N ALA A 108 11.29 15.42 1.61
CA ALA A 108 12.25 15.16 0.54
C ALA A 108 12.63 13.68 0.48
N GLU A 109 13.05 13.20 -0.70
CA GLU A 109 13.59 11.86 -0.86
C GLU A 109 14.78 11.64 0.07
N GLY A 110 14.84 10.49 0.73
CA GLY A 110 15.79 10.14 1.78
C GLY A 110 15.54 10.81 3.14
N GLN A 111 14.58 11.74 3.24
CA GLN A 111 14.25 12.38 4.52
C GLN A 111 13.46 11.44 5.42
N ARG A 112 13.86 11.38 6.69
CA ARG A 112 13.17 10.65 7.75
C ARG A 112 12.44 11.60 8.67
N LEU A 113 11.21 11.25 9.01
CA LEU A 113 10.38 11.98 9.96
C LEU A 113 9.91 11.04 11.08
N SER A 114 9.95 11.54 12.32
CA SER A 114 9.41 10.79 13.46
C SER A 114 7.88 10.75 13.39
N ILE A 115 7.32 9.57 13.62
CA ILE A 115 5.88 9.32 13.57
C ILE A 115 5.30 8.99 14.94
N HIS A 116 3.99 9.02 15.03
CA HIS A 116 3.17 8.43 16.09
C HIS A 116 1.82 8.00 15.49
N TRP A 117 1.07 7.24 16.26
CA TRP A 117 -0.21 6.71 15.85
C TRP A 117 -1.34 7.43 16.59
N ILE A 118 -2.37 7.87 15.87
CA ILE A 118 -3.56 8.55 16.39
C ILE A 118 -4.73 7.59 16.32
N GLU A 119 -5.34 7.27 17.45
CA GLU A 119 -6.52 6.41 17.49
C GLU A 119 -7.69 7.04 16.70
N ILE A 120 -8.36 6.21 15.91
CA ILE A 120 -9.50 6.58 15.08
C ILE A 120 -10.78 6.14 15.77
N ASP A 121 -11.65 7.08 16.07
CA ASP A 121 -12.98 6.80 16.64
C ASP A 121 -13.92 6.30 15.54
N ASP A 122 -14.88 5.48 15.90
CA ASP A 122 -15.93 4.94 15.03
C ASP A 122 -15.40 4.45 13.67
N PRO A 123 -14.71 3.29 13.66
CA PRO A 123 -14.18 2.73 12.43
C PRO A 123 -15.25 2.31 11.43
N SER A 124 -16.51 2.24 11.81
CA SER A 124 -17.63 1.87 10.93
C SER A 124 -17.86 2.86 9.78
N ALA A 125 -17.50 4.13 9.98
CA ALA A 125 -17.45 5.21 8.98
C ALA A 125 -18.59 5.16 7.95
N PRO A 126 -19.85 5.28 8.34
CA PRO A 126 -20.99 5.12 7.40
C PRO A 126 -21.01 6.15 6.28
N LYS A 127 -20.21 7.25 6.41
CA LYS A 127 -20.14 8.38 5.46
C LYS A 127 -18.85 8.42 4.65
N ASP A 128 -18.03 7.37 4.64
CA ASP A 128 -16.69 7.40 3.99
C ASP A 128 -15.82 8.57 4.49
N ASP A 129 -15.75 8.78 5.79
CA ASP A 129 -15.16 9.97 6.39
C ASP A 129 -13.96 9.69 7.31
N LEU A 130 -13.48 8.45 7.39
CA LEU A 130 -12.33 8.08 8.25
C LEU A 130 -11.12 8.96 7.97
N ARG A 131 -10.72 9.09 6.70
CA ARG A 131 -9.57 9.92 6.30
C ARG A 131 -9.79 11.41 6.64
N VAL A 132 -11.01 11.91 6.50
CA VAL A 132 -11.34 13.31 6.82
C VAL A 132 -11.22 13.57 8.31
N ARG A 133 -11.79 12.68 9.14
CA ARG A 133 -11.72 12.76 10.61
C ARG A 133 -10.31 12.56 11.14
N GLY A 134 -9.59 11.56 10.61
CA GLY A 134 -8.21 11.28 10.98
C GLY A 134 -7.28 12.44 10.66
N PHE A 135 -7.38 13.02 9.46
CA PHE A 135 -6.59 14.20 9.10
C PHE A 135 -6.89 15.40 9.99
N LYS A 136 -8.17 15.65 10.31
CA LYS A 136 -8.57 16.73 11.24
C LYS A 136 -7.97 16.53 12.64
N LYS A 137 -7.83 15.27 13.10
CA LYS A 137 -7.14 14.92 14.35
C LYS A 137 -5.63 15.13 14.29
N GLY A 138 -5.02 15.09 13.12
CA GLY A 138 -3.58 15.31 12.93
C GLY A 138 -2.86 14.25 12.11
N ALA A 139 -3.55 13.24 11.59
CA ALA A 139 -2.96 12.21 10.75
C ALA A 139 -2.35 12.76 9.46
N ALA A 140 -1.41 12.03 8.88
CA ALA A 140 -0.76 12.39 7.62
C ALA A 140 -1.53 11.87 6.41
N ARG A 141 -1.55 12.64 5.31
CA ARG A 141 -2.16 12.24 4.02
C ARG A 141 -1.14 11.67 3.06
N PHE A 142 -1.60 10.69 2.30
CA PHE A 142 -0.91 10.03 1.20
C PHE A 142 -1.73 10.16 -0.10
N ALA A 143 -1.06 9.99 -1.24
CA ALA A 143 -1.71 10.12 -2.55
C ALA A 143 -1.99 8.75 -3.13
N ARG A 144 -3.19 8.23 -2.97
CA ARG A 144 -3.55 6.89 -3.41
C ARG A 144 -2.58 5.85 -2.83
N GLY A 145 -2.81 5.47 -1.58
CA GLY A 145 -2.05 4.40 -0.92
C GLY A 145 -2.49 3.05 -1.47
N GLU A 146 -1.57 2.40 -2.16
CA GLU A 146 -1.75 1.12 -2.86
C GLU A 146 -1.07 -0.02 -2.10
N GLY A 147 -0.24 -0.81 -2.78
CA GLY A 147 0.45 -1.93 -2.19
C GLY A 147 1.28 -1.58 -0.96
N ILE A 148 1.23 -2.46 0.03
CA ILE A 148 2.06 -2.38 1.24
C ILE A 148 2.64 -3.76 1.55
N PHE A 149 3.91 -3.82 1.95
CA PHE A 149 4.58 -5.08 2.27
C PHE A 149 5.49 -4.92 3.50
N TYR A 150 5.45 -5.91 4.39
CA TYR A 150 6.33 -5.99 5.56
C TYR A 150 7.56 -6.84 5.25
N ASP A 151 8.74 -6.33 5.56
CA ASP A 151 10.00 -7.09 5.55
C ASP A 151 10.92 -6.62 6.69
N LYS A 152 11.28 -7.54 7.57
CA LYS A 152 12.34 -7.36 8.61
C LYS A 152 12.23 -6.04 9.38
N GLY A 153 11.08 -5.77 9.99
CA GLY A 153 10.84 -4.57 10.80
C GLY A 153 10.61 -3.28 10.00
N SER A 154 10.43 -3.38 8.69
CA SER A 154 10.08 -2.25 7.83
C SER A 154 8.84 -2.58 6.99
N LEU A 155 8.06 -1.55 6.72
CA LEU A 155 6.97 -1.61 5.75
C LEU A 155 7.34 -0.74 4.55
N PHE A 156 7.04 -1.23 3.35
CA PHE A 156 7.15 -0.44 2.13
C PHE A 156 5.75 -0.18 1.58
N LEU A 157 5.46 1.07 1.28
CA LEU A 157 4.16 1.55 0.82
C LEU A 157 4.30 2.25 -0.52
N CYS A 158 3.58 1.81 -1.54
CA CYS A 158 3.40 2.55 -2.79
C CYS A 158 2.28 3.60 -2.67
N CYS A 159 2.51 4.77 -3.28
CA CYS A 159 1.52 5.83 -3.43
C CYS A 159 1.53 6.28 -4.89
N THR A 160 0.60 5.78 -5.68
CA THR A 160 0.59 5.82 -7.16
C THR A 160 0.62 7.22 -7.74
N ASP A 161 -0.05 8.19 -7.09
CA ASP A 161 -0.24 9.55 -7.61
C ASP A 161 0.58 10.60 -6.83
N GLY A 162 1.58 10.16 -6.07
CA GLY A 162 2.43 11.04 -5.29
C GLY A 162 3.54 11.69 -6.10
N GLY A 163 4.21 12.69 -5.48
CA GLY A 163 5.28 13.48 -6.07
C GLY A 163 4.82 14.63 -6.97
N PRO A 164 5.70 15.61 -7.25
CA PRO A 164 5.37 16.78 -8.08
C PRO A 164 4.94 16.42 -9.50
N SER A 165 5.49 15.34 -10.05
CA SER A 165 5.16 14.81 -11.38
C SER A 165 3.97 13.85 -11.37
N ARG A 166 3.42 13.53 -10.19
CA ARG A 166 2.32 12.56 -10.01
C ARG A 166 2.62 11.20 -10.62
N ARG A 167 3.86 10.75 -10.48
CA ARG A 167 4.35 9.47 -11.01
C ARG A 167 4.64 8.44 -9.94
N GLY A 168 4.32 8.76 -8.70
CA GLY A 168 4.36 7.85 -7.58
C GLY A 168 5.48 8.13 -6.58
N GLN A 169 5.25 7.63 -5.38
CA GLN A 169 6.18 7.64 -4.26
C GLN A 169 6.23 6.24 -3.65
N VAL A 170 7.38 5.89 -3.09
CA VAL A 170 7.53 4.73 -2.21
C VAL A 170 7.97 5.23 -0.85
N PHE A 171 7.22 4.90 0.18
CA PHE A 171 7.60 5.19 1.57
C PHE A 171 8.12 3.92 2.24
N ARG A 172 9.12 4.11 3.10
CA ARG A 172 9.56 3.11 4.07
C ARG A 172 9.13 3.54 5.46
N ILE A 173 8.39 2.70 6.16
CA ILE A 173 7.95 2.92 7.53
C ILE A 173 8.69 1.94 8.44
N ILE A 174 9.22 2.42 9.55
CA ILE A 174 9.85 1.64 10.62
C ILE A 174 8.99 1.84 11.86
N PRO A 175 7.97 1.00 12.07
CA PRO A 175 6.91 1.26 13.03
C PRO A 175 7.37 1.24 14.47
N GLU A 176 8.32 0.39 14.82
CA GLU A 176 8.90 0.30 16.16
C GLU A 176 10.19 1.15 16.31
N GLY A 177 10.66 1.71 15.20
CA GLY A 177 11.89 2.48 15.18
C GLY A 177 13.15 1.63 15.06
N THR A 178 14.28 2.22 15.41
CA THR A 178 15.61 1.58 15.47
C THR A 178 16.17 1.68 16.86
N LYS A 179 17.34 1.06 17.14
CA LYS A 179 18.02 1.17 18.43
C LYS A 179 18.29 2.62 18.85
N ASP A 180 18.48 3.52 17.86
CA ASP A 180 18.91 4.90 18.09
C ASP A 180 17.76 5.92 17.89
N ALA A 181 16.61 5.49 17.33
CA ALA A 181 15.49 6.36 17.05
C ALA A 181 14.17 5.61 17.15
N GLY A 182 13.13 6.29 17.66
CA GLY A 182 11.75 5.77 17.69
C GLY A 182 11.13 5.60 16.30
N PRO A 183 9.82 5.33 16.22
CA PRO A 183 9.09 5.11 14.99
C PRO A 183 9.31 6.21 13.95
N GLN A 184 9.53 5.83 12.70
CA GLN A 184 9.90 6.74 11.61
C GLN A 184 9.19 6.37 10.30
N ILE A 185 9.06 7.38 9.43
CA ILE A 185 8.74 7.23 8.00
C ILE A 185 9.82 7.93 7.18
N GLU A 186 10.20 7.32 6.08
CA GLU A 186 11.14 7.82 5.09
C GLU A 186 10.46 7.91 3.73
N LEU A 187 10.63 9.01 3.01
CA LEU A 187 10.36 9.00 1.57
C LEU A 187 11.51 8.30 0.89
N PHE A 188 11.35 7.00 0.64
CA PHE A 188 12.39 6.14 0.10
C PHE A 188 12.69 6.44 -1.37
N LEU A 189 11.63 6.72 -2.16
CA LEU A 189 11.72 7.05 -3.58
C LEU A 189 10.57 7.95 -4.00
N GLU A 190 10.86 8.96 -4.84
CA GLU A 190 9.86 9.82 -5.48
C GLU A 190 10.13 9.91 -6.97
N SER A 191 9.22 9.34 -7.78
CA SER A 191 9.42 9.25 -9.23
C SER A 191 9.29 10.60 -9.94
N GLY A 192 10.33 10.99 -10.67
CA GLY A 192 10.37 12.14 -11.55
C GLY A 192 9.99 11.80 -13.00
N GLU A 193 9.97 12.82 -13.88
CA GLU A 193 9.58 12.64 -15.29
C GLU A 193 10.54 11.73 -16.08
N SER A 194 11.80 11.68 -15.68
CA SER A 194 12.87 10.89 -16.34
C SER A 194 13.06 9.50 -15.72
N ASP A 195 12.38 9.20 -14.62
CA ASP A 195 12.58 7.94 -13.90
C ASP A 195 11.89 6.77 -14.60
N LEU A 196 12.45 5.58 -14.41
CA LEU A 196 11.91 4.36 -15.00
C LEU A 196 10.59 3.95 -14.34
N LEU A 197 10.47 4.09 -13.00
CA LEU A 197 9.26 3.74 -12.27
C LEU A 197 8.18 4.80 -12.47
N THR A 198 6.99 4.35 -12.79
CA THR A 198 5.80 5.21 -12.91
C THR A 198 4.61 4.51 -12.32
N SER A 199 3.87 5.23 -11.47
CA SER A 199 2.62 4.73 -10.87
C SER A 199 2.82 3.34 -10.26
N GLY A 200 3.79 3.23 -9.32
CA GLY A 200 3.97 1.98 -8.57
C GLY A 200 2.72 1.68 -7.76
N ASP A 201 2.25 0.47 -7.91
CA ASP A 201 1.02 -0.04 -7.31
C ASP A 201 1.36 -1.18 -6.33
N ASN A 202 1.10 -2.44 -6.68
CA ASN A 202 1.43 -3.56 -5.82
C ASN A 202 2.94 -3.77 -5.69
N LEU A 203 3.39 -4.25 -4.54
CA LEU A 203 4.79 -4.54 -4.32
C LEU A 203 5.02 -5.75 -3.41
N CYS A 204 6.18 -6.37 -3.56
CA CYS A 204 6.73 -7.31 -2.59
C CYS A 204 8.25 -7.11 -2.45
N VAL A 205 8.86 -7.75 -1.45
CA VAL A 205 10.31 -7.75 -1.26
C VAL A 205 10.89 -9.09 -1.72
N ALA A 206 11.89 -9.02 -2.59
CA ALA A 206 12.62 -10.19 -3.06
C ALA A 206 13.59 -10.72 -1.97
N PRO A 207 14.02 -12.00 -2.03
CA PRO A 207 14.95 -12.57 -1.06
C PRO A 207 16.26 -11.80 -0.90
N ASN A 208 16.73 -11.11 -1.95
CA ASN A 208 17.92 -10.26 -1.95
C ASN A 208 17.68 -8.85 -1.40
N GLY A 209 16.44 -8.53 -1.00
CA GLY A 209 16.05 -7.22 -0.48
C GLY A 209 15.61 -6.19 -1.50
N ASP A 210 15.61 -6.51 -2.79
CA ASP A 210 15.05 -5.62 -3.82
C ASP A 210 13.53 -5.53 -3.68
N LEU A 211 12.95 -4.34 -3.87
CA LEU A 211 11.51 -4.21 -4.04
C LEU A 211 11.15 -4.64 -5.46
N ILE A 212 10.12 -5.45 -5.60
CA ILE A 212 9.50 -5.77 -6.89
C ILE A 212 8.16 -5.05 -6.94
N ILE A 213 8.04 -4.11 -7.87
CA ILE A 213 6.90 -3.19 -7.97
C ILE A 213 6.18 -3.41 -9.31
N CYS A 214 4.89 -3.63 -9.24
CA CYS A 214 3.98 -3.63 -10.38
C CYS A 214 3.60 -2.18 -10.72
N GLU A 215 3.65 -1.80 -12.01
CA GLU A 215 3.16 -0.49 -12.45
C GLU A 215 1.68 -0.59 -12.84
N ASP A 216 0.87 0.36 -12.36
CA ASP A 216 -0.47 0.67 -12.88
C ASP A 216 -0.44 2.01 -13.63
N LEU A 217 0.08 1.98 -14.84
CA LEU A 217 0.28 3.18 -15.62
C LEU A 217 -1.02 3.61 -16.32
N ILE A 218 -1.65 4.65 -15.81
CA ILE A 218 -2.74 5.35 -16.48
C ILE A 218 -2.19 6.61 -17.14
N ASP A 219 -1.93 6.58 -18.45
CA ASP A 219 -1.54 7.79 -19.19
C ASP A 219 -2.77 8.56 -19.65
N PRO A 220 -3.10 9.73 -19.05
CA PRO A 220 -4.24 10.55 -19.45
C PRO A 220 -4.12 11.08 -20.88
N PHE A 221 -2.90 11.12 -21.44
CA PHE A 221 -2.65 11.57 -22.82
C PHE A 221 -2.69 10.42 -23.83
N LYS A 222 -3.03 9.20 -23.39
CA LYS A 222 -3.13 7.99 -24.24
C LYS A 222 -1.87 7.71 -25.09
N ARG A 223 -0.70 8.11 -24.60
CA ARG A 223 0.56 7.73 -25.22
C ARG A 223 0.76 6.24 -25.07
N LYS A 224 1.32 5.59 -26.09
CA LYS A 224 1.61 4.16 -26.04
C LYS A 224 2.73 3.89 -25.03
N GLN A 225 2.36 3.53 -23.82
CA GLN A 225 3.30 3.15 -22.78
C GLN A 225 3.03 1.70 -22.36
N PHE A 226 4.05 0.97 -22.01
CA PHE A 226 3.96 -0.41 -21.58
C PHE A 226 3.97 -0.47 -20.07
N GLN A 227 3.21 -1.39 -19.52
CA GLN A 227 3.28 -1.76 -18.11
C GLN A 227 4.56 -2.56 -17.83
N HIS A 228 5.18 -2.31 -16.70
CA HIS A 228 6.41 -2.99 -16.31
C HIS A 228 6.31 -3.57 -14.91
N LEU A 229 7.10 -4.60 -14.72
CA LEU A 229 7.52 -5.07 -13.41
C LEU A 229 8.90 -4.46 -13.15
N ARG A 230 9.01 -3.62 -12.11
CA ARG A 230 10.23 -2.91 -11.76
C ARG A 230 10.90 -3.55 -10.56
N GLY A 231 12.21 -3.53 -10.57
CA GLY A 231 13.00 -3.77 -9.38
C GLY A 231 13.56 -2.45 -8.84
N VAL A 232 13.61 -2.31 -7.52
CA VAL A 232 14.28 -1.20 -6.84
C VAL A 232 15.21 -1.78 -5.79
N THR A 233 16.51 -1.52 -5.95
CA THR A 233 17.51 -2.03 -5.00
C THR A 233 17.41 -1.32 -3.65
N PRO A 234 17.98 -1.88 -2.56
CA PRO A 234 17.99 -1.22 -1.24
C PRO A 234 18.62 0.17 -1.20
N ASP A 235 19.49 0.50 -2.19
CA ASP A 235 20.08 1.84 -2.38
C ASP A 235 19.29 2.72 -3.36
N GLY A 236 18.07 2.32 -3.74
CA GLY A 236 17.13 3.13 -4.53
C GLY A 236 17.33 3.09 -6.05
N LYS A 237 18.21 2.20 -6.58
CA LYS A 237 18.39 2.08 -8.02
C LYS A 237 17.27 1.29 -8.67
N ILE A 238 16.67 1.86 -9.71
CA ILE A 238 15.53 1.28 -10.42
C ILE A 238 16.01 0.52 -11.64
N PHE A 239 15.48 -0.69 -11.85
CA PHE A 239 15.72 -1.49 -13.06
C PHE A 239 14.41 -2.13 -13.56
N THR A 240 14.39 -2.51 -14.83
CA THR A 240 13.26 -3.22 -15.43
C THR A 240 13.46 -4.72 -15.28
N LEU A 241 12.54 -5.41 -14.62
CA LEU A 241 12.54 -6.87 -14.52
C LEU A 241 11.77 -7.49 -15.69
N ALA A 242 10.58 -6.98 -15.98
CA ALA A 242 9.75 -7.46 -17.09
C ALA A 242 8.94 -6.31 -17.71
N ARG A 243 8.47 -6.52 -18.93
CA ARG A 243 7.59 -5.63 -19.66
C ARG A 243 6.45 -6.44 -20.28
N ASN A 244 5.22 -5.95 -20.13
CA ASN A 244 4.09 -6.50 -20.85
C ASN A 244 4.09 -5.97 -22.30
N PRO A 245 4.29 -6.83 -23.33
CA PRO A 245 4.35 -6.38 -24.73
C PRO A 245 2.98 -6.00 -25.31
N ASP A 246 1.88 -6.55 -24.73
CA ASP A 246 0.54 -6.47 -25.34
C ASP A 246 -0.30 -5.29 -24.83
N GLY A 247 0.16 -4.58 -23.81
CA GLY A 247 -0.65 -3.63 -23.09
C GLY A 247 -0.07 -2.24 -22.95
N ALA A 248 -0.25 -1.40 -23.97
CA ALA A 248 -0.23 0.02 -23.69
C ALA A 248 -1.50 0.37 -22.90
N ASN A 249 -1.37 0.74 -21.62
CA ASN A 249 -2.45 1.28 -20.77
C ASN A 249 -3.65 0.34 -20.52
N LYS A 250 -3.48 -0.97 -20.57
CA LYS A 250 -4.65 -1.87 -20.46
C LYS A 250 -4.46 -3.06 -19.52
N TYR A 251 -3.25 -3.51 -19.33
CA TYR A 251 -2.99 -4.80 -18.70
C TYR A 251 -1.84 -4.66 -17.72
N GLU A 252 -2.15 -4.13 -16.55
CA GLU A 252 -1.20 -3.94 -15.47
C GLU A 252 -0.70 -5.26 -14.90
N PHE A 253 0.52 -5.27 -14.40
CA PHE A 253 0.98 -6.30 -13.50
C PHE A 253 0.39 -6.09 -12.11
N CYS A 254 -0.03 -7.17 -11.44
CA CYS A 254 -0.56 -7.09 -10.09
C CYS A 254 -0.24 -8.34 -9.26
N GLY A 255 -0.37 -8.22 -7.93
CA GLY A 255 -0.28 -9.31 -7.00
C GLY A 255 1.07 -10.04 -7.01
N SER A 256 2.19 -9.30 -7.16
CA SER A 256 3.52 -9.90 -7.09
C SER A 256 3.79 -10.51 -5.71
N THR A 257 4.24 -11.77 -5.69
CA THR A 257 4.57 -12.48 -4.45
C THR A 257 5.59 -13.59 -4.70
N PHE A 258 6.44 -13.85 -3.71
CA PHE A 258 7.38 -14.98 -3.79
C PHE A 258 6.81 -16.25 -3.19
N SER A 259 7.26 -17.39 -3.73
CA SER A 259 7.08 -18.67 -3.06
C SER A 259 7.74 -18.64 -1.66
N PRO A 260 7.27 -19.45 -0.70
CA PRO A 260 7.83 -19.45 0.67
C PRO A 260 9.34 -19.72 0.74
N ASP A 261 9.88 -20.45 -0.24
CA ASP A 261 11.33 -20.73 -0.37
C ASP A 261 12.09 -19.64 -1.13
N GLY A 262 11.39 -18.58 -1.59
CA GLY A 262 11.97 -17.47 -2.35
C GLY A 262 12.45 -17.81 -3.76
N SER A 263 12.18 -19.02 -4.28
CA SER A 263 12.73 -19.47 -5.56
C SER A 263 11.93 -19.02 -6.79
N ILE A 264 10.65 -18.73 -6.61
CA ILE A 264 9.72 -18.37 -7.68
C ILE A 264 8.99 -17.09 -7.32
N LEU A 265 9.00 -16.13 -8.25
CA LEU A 265 8.14 -14.96 -8.20
C LEU A 265 6.86 -15.27 -8.99
N PHE A 266 5.71 -15.16 -8.32
CA PHE A 266 4.41 -15.15 -8.98
C PHE A 266 3.97 -13.72 -9.24
N VAL A 267 3.37 -13.47 -10.39
CA VAL A 267 2.79 -12.19 -10.76
C VAL A 267 1.63 -12.41 -11.71
N ASN A 268 0.59 -11.61 -11.57
CA ASN A 268 -0.58 -11.65 -12.44
C ASN A 268 -0.57 -10.50 -13.44
N ILE A 269 -1.32 -10.66 -14.53
CA ILE A 269 -1.74 -9.56 -15.38
C ILE A 269 -3.25 -9.43 -15.22
N GLN A 270 -3.69 -8.29 -14.69
CA GLN A 270 -5.09 -7.96 -14.54
C GLN A 270 -5.79 -7.96 -15.92
N THR A 271 -7.05 -8.33 -15.97
CA THR A 271 -7.89 -8.35 -17.19
C THR A 271 -7.58 -9.46 -18.20
N LEU A 272 -6.34 -9.97 -18.25
CA LEU A 272 -5.99 -11.11 -19.13
C LEU A 272 -6.11 -12.46 -18.43
N ASP A 273 -6.39 -12.48 -17.13
CA ASP A 273 -6.49 -13.69 -16.29
C ASP A 273 -5.24 -14.58 -16.37
N HIS A 274 -4.06 -13.96 -16.48
CA HIS A 274 -2.78 -14.67 -16.59
C HIS A 274 -2.01 -14.57 -15.28
N THR A 275 -1.52 -15.71 -14.82
CA THR A 275 -0.54 -15.81 -13.71
C THR A 275 0.77 -16.36 -14.26
N PHE A 276 1.85 -15.66 -14.00
CA PHE A 276 3.20 -16.09 -14.36
C PHE A 276 3.95 -16.59 -13.14
N ALA A 277 4.73 -17.65 -13.33
CA ALA A 277 5.71 -18.14 -12.38
C ALA A 277 7.11 -17.88 -12.95
N ILE A 278 7.85 -16.95 -12.37
CA ILE A 278 9.15 -16.51 -12.85
C ILE A 278 10.23 -17.12 -11.94
N LYS A 279 11.02 -18.05 -12.49
CA LYS A 279 12.20 -18.57 -11.80
C LYS A 279 13.39 -17.68 -12.13
N GLY A 280 14.01 -17.16 -11.11
CA GLY A 280 15.13 -16.25 -11.29
C GLY A 280 16.28 -16.51 -10.35
N PRO A 281 17.41 -15.80 -10.53
CA PRO A 281 18.53 -15.83 -9.61
C PRO A 281 18.27 -14.95 -8.39
N TRP A 282 17.18 -15.21 -7.67
CA TRP A 282 16.75 -14.46 -6.46
C TRP A 282 17.65 -14.79 -5.27
N ARG A 283 18.95 -14.56 -5.40
CA ARG A 283 19.91 -14.91 -4.33
C ARG A 283 20.11 -13.71 -3.40
N SER A 284 20.11 -14.01 -2.11
CA SER A 284 20.60 -13.12 -1.06
C SER A 284 22.13 -12.98 -1.11
#